data_c0a75daf7f4e582cb8c03285ff0993f1
#
_entry.id   c0a75daf7f4e582cb8c03285ff0993f1
#
_cell.length_a   1.000
_cell.length_b   1.000
_cell.length_c   1.000
_cell.angle_alpha   90.00
_cell.angle_beta   90.00
_cell.angle_gamma   90.00
#
_symmetry.space_group_name_H-M   'P 1'
#
loop_
_entity.id
_entity.type
_entity.pdbx_description
1 polymer ?
#
loop_
_entity_poly.entity_id
_entity_poly.type
_entity_poly.pdbx_seq_one_letter_code
_entity_poly.pdbx_strand_id
1 'polypeptide(L)'
;DIPTRPELERLLTATADHCVSIYLPTHRVTQETHQDRLVLRDLTRQAVEQLEAAGADADAVADIEANLVHLAEGDDEGDDPAVEEFWANQAESLAIFASPGRFETHRLPNHLTAMVEVSDRFHITPLLRAVTFPHAAWILALSQGAVRLLEVGPSGAPVEVRVEDLPKDAWQSSGNKVVRA
;
A
#
# COMPACT_ATOMS: atom_id res chain seq x y z
N ASP A 1 -0.73 -1.48 5.61
CA ASP A 1 0.66 -1.74 6.02
C ASP A 1 1.27 -2.78 5.08
N ILE A 2 2.58 -2.68 4.85
CA ILE A 2 3.30 -3.65 4.03
C ILE A 2 3.21 -5.02 4.71
N PRO A 3 2.81 -6.09 3.99
CA PRO A 3 2.63 -7.39 4.58
C PRO A 3 3.95 -7.95 5.11
N THR A 4 3.87 -8.59 6.27
CA THR A 4 4.97 -9.35 6.85
C THR A 4 5.21 -10.64 6.07
N ARG A 5 6.38 -11.25 6.25
CA ARG A 5 6.68 -12.54 5.61
C ARG A 5 5.66 -13.65 5.91
N PRO A 6 5.17 -13.84 7.16
CA PRO A 6 4.11 -14.81 7.42
C PRO A 6 2.78 -14.50 6.72
N GLU A 7 2.43 -13.23 6.54
CA GLU A 7 1.24 -12.83 5.79
C GLU A 7 1.39 -13.13 4.31
N LEU A 8 2.56 -12.85 3.73
CA LEU A 8 2.87 -13.25 2.35
C LEU A 8 2.80 -14.76 2.15
N GLU A 9 3.36 -15.55 3.07
CA GLU A 9 3.30 -17.01 3.00
C GLU A 9 1.85 -17.53 3.08
N ARG A 10 0.99 -16.89 3.89
CA ARG A 10 -0.43 -17.21 3.95
C ARG A 10 -1.18 -16.87 2.65
N LEU A 11 -0.87 -15.72 2.04
CA LEU A 11 -1.45 -15.33 0.75
C LEU A 11 -0.99 -16.26 -0.39
N LEU A 12 0.29 -16.64 -0.39
CA LEU A 12 0.88 -17.55 -1.38
C LEU A 12 0.29 -18.97 -1.35
N THR A 13 -0.04 -19.44 -0.15
CA THR A 13 -0.56 -20.79 0.07
C THR A 13 -2.09 -20.84 0.08
N ALA A 14 -2.74 -19.70 0.11
CA ALA A 14 -4.20 -19.62 0.08
C ALA A 14 -4.74 -20.11 -1.27
N THR A 15 -5.68 -21.01 -1.18
CA THR A 15 -6.45 -21.53 -2.32
C THR A 15 -7.93 -21.52 -1.91
N ALA A 16 -8.80 -21.09 -2.81
CA ALA A 16 -10.24 -21.22 -2.69
C ALA A 16 -10.79 -21.37 -4.11
N ASP A 17 -12.03 -21.83 -4.24
CA ASP A 17 -12.66 -21.93 -5.56
C ASP A 17 -12.64 -20.61 -6.31
N HIS A 18 -12.77 -19.50 -5.55
CA HIS A 18 -12.68 -18.14 -6.08
C HIS A 18 -11.92 -17.24 -5.12
N CYS A 19 -10.78 -16.70 -5.58
CA CYS A 19 -9.97 -15.68 -4.94
C CYS A 19 -10.01 -14.41 -5.77
N VAL A 20 -10.39 -13.30 -5.18
CA VAL A 20 -10.40 -11.97 -5.79
C VAL A 20 -9.17 -11.20 -5.33
N SER A 21 -8.43 -10.65 -6.28
CA SER A 21 -7.29 -9.76 -6.04
C SER A 21 -7.56 -8.43 -6.72
N ILE A 22 -7.60 -7.35 -5.95
CA ILE A 22 -7.80 -5.99 -6.45
C ILE A 22 -6.57 -5.17 -6.11
N TYR A 23 -6.08 -4.41 -7.08
CA TYR A 23 -5.07 -3.39 -6.89
C TYR A 23 -5.62 -2.07 -7.42
N LEU A 24 -5.44 -0.98 -6.67
CA LEU A 24 -5.81 0.34 -7.14
C LEU A 24 -4.81 1.39 -6.65
N PRO A 25 -4.52 2.42 -7.46
CA PRO A 25 -3.79 3.58 -6.99
C PRO A 25 -4.63 4.32 -5.96
N THR A 26 -3.98 4.84 -4.94
CA THR A 26 -4.63 5.63 -3.87
C THR A 26 -3.85 6.92 -3.63
N HIS A 27 -4.52 7.90 -3.04
CA HIS A 27 -3.96 9.21 -2.76
C HIS A 27 -3.81 9.40 -1.24
N ARG A 28 -2.73 10.09 -0.85
CA ARG A 28 -2.46 10.41 0.57
C ARG A 28 -3.24 11.62 1.06
N VAL A 29 -3.87 12.36 0.15
CA VAL A 29 -4.58 13.60 0.45
C VAL A 29 -6.06 13.32 0.53
N THR A 30 -6.68 13.65 1.65
CA THR A 30 -8.10 13.35 1.96
C THR A 30 -9.09 13.83 0.89
N GLN A 31 -8.78 14.93 0.18
CA GLN A 31 -9.68 15.44 -0.88
C GLN A 31 -9.78 14.52 -2.10
N GLU A 32 -8.78 13.67 -2.33
CA GLU A 32 -8.71 12.75 -3.47
C GLU A 32 -9.20 11.34 -3.12
N THR A 33 -9.35 11.03 -1.83
CA THR A 33 -9.82 9.70 -1.37
C THR A 33 -11.24 9.38 -1.82
N HIS A 34 -12.08 10.40 -2.04
CA HIS A 34 -13.40 10.18 -2.61
C HIS A 34 -13.33 9.57 -4.02
N GLN A 35 -12.36 9.99 -4.82
CA GLN A 35 -12.11 9.42 -6.15
C GLN A 35 -11.61 7.97 -6.05
N ASP A 36 -10.78 7.67 -5.08
CA ASP A 36 -10.27 6.31 -4.85
C ASP A 36 -11.41 5.34 -4.51
N ARG A 37 -12.38 5.79 -3.70
CA ARG A 37 -13.60 5.03 -3.39
C ARG A 37 -14.45 4.75 -4.64
N LEU A 38 -14.59 5.73 -5.54
CA LEU A 38 -15.30 5.53 -6.80
C LEU A 38 -14.59 4.49 -7.69
N VAL A 39 -13.25 4.55 -7.74
CA VAL A 39 -12.47 3.53 -8.44
C VAL A 39 -12.68 2.15 -7.82
N LEU A 40 -12.68 2.04 -6.50
CA LEU A 40 -12.95 0.77 -5.82
C LEU A 40 -14.34 0.23 -6.15
N ARG A 41 -15.38 1.08 -6.20
CA ARG A 41 -16.74 0.66 -6.62
C ARG A 41 -16.77 0.08 -8.04
N ASP A 42 -16.06 0.72 -8.97
CA ASP A 42 -15.97 0.22 -10.33
C ASP A 42 -15.23 -1.11 -10.40
N LEU A 43 -14.17 -1.28 -9.61
CA LEU A 43 -13.42 -2.54 -9.51
C LEU A 43 -14.24 -3.64 -8.80
N THR A 44 -15.06 -3.28 -7.82
CA THR A 44 -16.02 -4.20 -7.17
C THR A 44 -16.99 -4.77 -8.18
N ARG A 45 -17.61 -3.91 -9.01
CA ARG A 45 -18.51 -4.38 -10.07
C ARG A 45 -17.82 -5.34 -11.04
N GLN A 46 -16.58 -5.02 -11.46
CA GLN A 46 -15.79 -5.91 -12.31
C GLN A 46 -15.44 -7.23 -11.62
N ALA A 47 -15.19 -7.23 -10.30
CA ALA A 47 -14.96 -8.44 -9.53
C ALA A 47 -16.21 -9.35 -9.52
N VAL A 48 -17.38 -8.77 -9.28
CA VAL A 48 -18.66 -9.50 -9.30
C VAL A 48 -18.91 -10.11 -10.68
N GLU A 49 -18.75 -9.33 -11.75
CA GLU A 49 -18.90 -9.83 -13.13
C GLU A 49 -17.96 -11.01 -13.42
N GLN A 50 -16.70 -10.94 -12.97
CA GLN A 50 -15.74 -12.03 -13.15
C GLN A 50 -16.07 -13.25 -12.30
N LEU A 51 -16.54 -13.08 -11.05
CA LEU A 51 -16.98 -14.16 -10.16
C LEU A 51 -18.17 -14.90 -10.77
N GLU A 52 -19.18 -14.18 -11.25
CA GLU A 52 -20.36 -14.76 -11.91
C GLU A 52 -19.95 -15.51 -13.19
N ALA A 53 -19.07 -14.93 -14.01
CA ALA A 53 -18.56 -15.56 -15.23
C ALA A 53 -17.72 -16.83 -14.92
N ALA A 54 -17.04 -16.87 -13.76
CA ALA A 54 -16.31 -18.04 -13.28
C ALA A 54 -17.22 -19.11 -12.65
N GLY A 55 -18.53 -18.85 -12.50
CA GLY A 55 -19.50 -19.77 -11.93
C GLY A 55 -19.45 -19.83 -10.40
N ALA A 56 -19.06 -18.74 -9.74
CA ALA A 56 -19.06 -18.65 -8.30
C ALA A 56 -20.46 -18.80 -7.72
N ASP A 57 -20.57 -19.43 -6.55
CA ASP A 57 -21.83 -19.54 -5.83
C ASP A 57 -22.34 -18.16 -5.39
N ALA A 58 -23.66 -17.95 -5.45
CA ALA A 58 -24.28 -16.67 -5.15
C ALA A 58 -23.98 -16.16 -3.72
N ASP A 59 -23.91 -17.07 -2.74
CA ASP A 59 -23.55 -16.71 -1.36
C ASP A 59 -22.10 -16.25 -1.26
N ALA A 60 -21.18 -16.88 -2.01
CA ALA A 60 -19.77 -16.48 -2.09
C ALA A 60 -19.59 -15.11 -2.76
N VAL A 61 -20.33 -14.84 -3.83
CA VAL A 61 -20.34 -13.54 -4.51
C VAL A 61 -20.85 -12.46 -3.55
N ALA A 62 -21.97 -12.72 -2.87
CA ALA A 62 -22.58 -11.77 -1.93
C ALA A 62 -21.66 -11.44 -0.74
N ASP A 63 -20.96 -12.45 -0.18
CA ASP A 63 -20.01 -12.23 0.93
C ASP A 63 -18.83 -11.34 0.50
N ILE A 64 -18.23 -11.63 -0.67
CA ILE A 64 -17.12 -10.84 -1.21
C ILE A 64 -17.57 -9.42 -1.57
N GLU A 65 -18.71 -9.28 -2.26
CA GLU A 65 -19.27 -8.00 -2.66
C GLU A 65 -19.58 -7.12 -1.44
N ALA A 66 -20.23 -7.68 -0.40
CA ALA A 66 -20.56 -6.95 0.81
C ALA A 66 -19.32 -6.35 1.48
N ASN A 67 -18.23 -7.12 1.60
CA ASN A 67 -16.98 -6.63 2.17
C ASN A 67 -16.34 -5.50 1.33
N LEU A 68 -16.38 -5.63 0.00
CA LEU A 68 -15.84 -4.62 -0.92
C LEU A 68 -16.68 -3.34 -0.91
N VAL A 69 -18.01 -3.47 -0.90
CA VAL A 69 -18.95 -2.33 -0.82
C VAL A 69 -18.80 -1.62 0.51
N HIS A 70 -18.76 -2.36 1.64
CA HIS A 70 -18.53 -1.78 2.95
C HIS A 70 -17.22 -0.98 3.00
N LEU A 71 -16.13 -1.50 2.43
CA LEU A 71 -14.87 -0.77 2.37
C LEU A 71 -14.96 0.51 1.52
N ALA A 72 -15.74 0.49 0.42
CA ALA A 72 -15.89 1.63 -0.47
C ALA A 72 -16.83 2.71 0.08
N GLU A 73 -17.92 2.33 0.74
CA GLU A 73 -19.04 3.21 1.06
C GLU A 73 -19.26 3.39 2.57
N GLY A 74 -18.83 2.45 3.40
CA GLY A 74 -19.19 2.36 4.81
C GLY A 74 -20.52 1.65 5.00
N ASP A 75 -21.09 1.78 6.18
CA ASP A 75 -22.41 1.25 6.51
C ASP A 75 -23.56 2.08 5.92
N ASP A 76 -24.76 1.49 5.83
CA ASP A 76 -25.97 2.14 5.31
C ASP A 76 -26.37 3.44 6.06
N GLU A 77 -25.85 3.67 7.25
CA GLU A 77 -26.09 4.88 8.07
C GLU A 77 -25.13 6.04 7.77
N GLY A 78 -24.17 5.88 6.86
CA GLY A 78 -23.51 6.98 6.14
C GLY A 78 -22.21 7.50 6.70
N ASP A 79 -21.77 7.20 7.92
CA ASP A 79 -20.47 7.64 8.48
C ASP A 79 -19.89 6.54 9.37
N ASP A 80 -19.25 5.54 8.76
CA ASP A 80 -18.43 4.61 9.53
C ASP A 80 -17.05 5.25 9.82
N PRO A 81 -16.77 5.62 11.07
CA PRO A 81 -15.50 6.26 11.43
C PRO A 81 -14.27 5.39 11.11
N ALA A 82 -14.43 4.05 11.11
CA ALA A 82 -13.33 3.14 10.81
C ALA A 82 -13.00 3.16 9.31
N VAL A 83 -14.01 3.24 8.45
CA VAL A 83 -13.84 3.39 7.00
C VAL A 83 -13.26 4.76 6.67
N GLU A 84 -13.71 5.83 7.32
CA GLU A 84 -13.14 7.17 7.15
C GLU A 84 -11.65 7.21 7.58
N GLU A 85 -11.33 6.64 8.73
CA GLU A 85 -9.94 6.53 9.20
C GLU A 85 -9.10 5.66 8.25
N PHE A 86 -9.68 4.58 7.73
CA PHE A 86 -8.99 3.73 6.75
C PHE A 86 -8.59 4.53 5.50
N TRP A 87 -9.52 5.30 4.91
CA TRP A 87 -9.25 6.10 3.72
C TRP A 87 -8.39 7.33 3.98
N ALA A 88 -8.45 7.92 5.17
CA ALA A 88 -7.58 9.03 5.56
C ALA A 88 -6.09 8.65 5.65
N ASN A 89 -5.79 7.37 5.80
CA ASN A 89 -4.44 6.84 6.02
C ASN A 89 -3.96 5.95 4.86
N GLN A 90 -4.14 6.38 3.61
CA GLN A 90 -3.70 5.61 2.44
C GLN A 90 -2.21 5.84 2.10
N ALA A 91 -1.65 4.92 1.29
CA ALA A 91 -0.32 5.00 0.69
C ALA A 91 -0.43 5.33 -0.81
N GLU A 92 0.51 4.90 -1.64
CA GLU A 92 0.48 5.11 -3.10
C GLU A 92 -0.48 4.13 -3.81
N SER A 93 -0.74 2.97 -3.20
CA SER A 93 -1.68 1.98 -3.71
C SER A 93 -2.25 1.12 -2.59
N LEU A 94 -3.42 0.57 -2.85
CA LEU A 94 -4.10 -0.41 -2.01
C LEU A 94 -4.17 -1.74 -2.75
N ALA A 95 -3.83 -2.82 -2.06
CA ALA A 95 -4.09 -4.19 -2.48
C ALA A 95 -5.18 -4.79 -1.59
N ILE A 96 -6.17 -5.45 -2.20
CA ILE A 96 -7.27 -6.12 -1.51
C ILE A 96 -7.30 -7.57 -1.98
N PHE A 97 -7.40 -8.47 -1.01
CA PHE A 97 -7.53 -9.90 -1.23
C PHE A 97 -8.78 -10.40 -0.54
N ALA A 98 -9.72 -10.94 -1.31
CA ALA A 98 -11.00 -11.42 -0.82
C ALA A 98 -11.28 -12.83 -1.33
N SER A 99 -11.81 -13.66 -0.44
CA SER A 99 -12.39 -14.98 -0.73
C SER A 99 -13.49 -15.25 0.31
N PRO A 100 -14.36 -16.21 0.14
CA PRO A 100 -15.40 -16.48 1.12
C PRO A 100 -14.85 -16.60 2.54
N GLY A 101 -15.36 -15.76 3.46
CA GLY A 101 -14.92 -15.67 4.84
C GLY A 101 -13.51 -15.08 5.07
N ARG A 102 -12.87 -14.51 4.06
CA ARG A 102 -11.57 -13.87 4.18
C ARG A 102 -11.53 -12.55 3.43
N PHE A 103 -11.06 -11.51 4.13
CA PHE A 103 -10.86 -10.18 3.56
C PHE A 103 -9.60 -9.55 4.17
N GLU A 104 -8.64 -9.19 3.34
CA GLU A 104 -7.37 -8.59 3.77
C GLU A 104 -7.01 -7.40 2.88
N THR A 105 -6.46 -6.35 3.48
CA THR A 105 -6.01 -5.15 2.76
C THR A 105 -4.56 -4.81 3.11
N HIS A 106 -3.80 -4.35 2.12
CA HIS A 106 -2.41 -3.93 2.30
C HIS A 106 -2.15 -2.60 1.59
N ARG A 107 -1.62 -1.62 2.31
CA ARG A 107 -1.19 -0.33 1.75
C ARG A 107 0.23 -0.46 1.23
N LEU A 108 0.44 -0.07 -0.01
CA LEU A 108 1.71 -0.27 -0.71
C LEU A 108 2.36 1.07 -1.06
N PRO A 109 3.68 1.20 -0.90
CA PRO A 109 4.41 2.43 -1.19
C PRO A 109 4.64 2.68 -2.68
N ASN A 110 4.30 1.72 -3.54
CA ASN A 110 4.48 1.79 -4.99
C ASN A 110 3.19 2.18 -5.67
N HIS A 111 3.26 2.98 -6.70
CA HIS A 111 2.12 3.23 -7.57
C HIS A 111 1.85 2.01 -8.46
N LEU A 112 0.69 1.40 -8.30
CA LEU A 112 0.22 0.27 -9.10
C LEU A 112 -0.95 0.70 -9.99
N THR A 113 -1.08 0.01 -11.12
CA THR A 113 -2.23 0.21 -12.01
C THR A 113 -3.45 -0.51 -11.45
N ALA A 114 -4.63 0.11 -11.60
CA ALA A 114 -5.89 -0.50 -11.20
C ALA A 114 -6.13 -1.81 -11.97
N MET A 115 -6.43 -2.88 -11.23
CA MET A 115 -6.71 -4.19 -11.81
C MET A 115 -7.55 -5.05 -10.87
N VAL A 116 -8.31 -5.97 -11.46
CA VAL A 116 -9.04 -7.04 -10.80
C VAL A 116 -8.66 -8.37 -11.43
N GLU A 117 -8.42 -9.37 -10.62
CA GLU A 117 -8.16 -10.74 -11.03
C GLU A 117 -8.96 -11.70 -10.16
N VAL A 118 -9.72 -12.60 -10.79
CA VAL A 118 -10.44 -13.70 -10.14
C VAL A 118 -9.85 -15.03 -10.60
N SER A 119 -9.41 -15.85 -9.65
CA SER A 119 -8.74 -17.12 -9.92
C SER A 119 -8.92 -18.08 -8.72
N ASP A 120 -8.38 -19.31 -8.80
CA ASP A 120 -8.28 -20.26 -7.68
C ASP A 120 -7.22 -19.86 -6.63
N ARG A 121 -6.47 -18.79 -6.90
CA ARG A 121 -5.41 -18.25 -6.03
C ARG A 121 -5.35 -16.74 -6.13
N PHE A 122 -4.81 -16.13 -5.09
CA PHE A 122 -4.54 -14.69 -5.13
C PHE A 122 -3.44 -14.32 -6.12
N HIS A 123 -3.67 -13.28 -6.90
CA HIS A 123 -2.67 -12.69 -7.79
C HIS A 123 -1.75 -11.76 -7.01
N ILE A 124 -0.68 -12.30 -6.43
CA ILE A 124 0.21 -11.57 -5.51
C ILE A 124 1.47 -10.99 -6.17
N THR A 125 1.65 -11.16 -7.48
CA THR A 125 2.85 -10.67 -8.19
C THR A 125 3.11 -9.18 -8.00
N PRO A 126 2.12 -8.26 -8.10
CA PRO A 126 2.34 -6.84 -7.83
C PRO A 126 2.75 -6.57 -6.39
N LEU A 127 2.14 -7.28 -5.42
CA LEU A 127 2.47 -7.20 -4.01
C LEU A 127 3.92 -7.64 -3.75
N LEU A 128 4.36 -8.77 -4.31
CA LEU A 128 5.73 -9.27 -4.15
C LEU A 128 6.75 -8.27 -4.70
N ARG A 129 6.48 -7.63 -5.83
CA ARG A 129 7.34 -6.57 -6.36
C ARG A 129 7.46 -5.38 -5.42
N ALA A 130 6.34 -4.94 -4.82
CA ALA A 130 6.31 -3.84 -3.88
C ALA A 130 7.12 -4.14 -2.60
N VAL A 131 7.11 -5.40 -2.14
CA VAL A 131 7.80 -5.83 -0.92
C VAL A 131 9.27 -6.16 -1.16
N THR A 132 9.59 -6.75 -2.33
CA THR A 132 10.97 -7.21 -2.65
C THR A 132 11.93 -6.05 -2.91
N PHE A 133 11.41 -4.91 -3.40
CA PHE A 133 12.19 -3.71 -3.63
C PHE A 133 11.82 -2.64 -2.60
N PRO A 134 12.38 -2.70 -1.37
CA PRO A 134 12.10 -1.68 -0.38
C PRO A 134 12.62 -0.35 -0.90
N HIS A 135 11.73 0.63 -1.04
CA HIS A 135 12.11 1.99 -1.37
C HIS A 135 12.68 2.64 -0.11
N ALA A 136 13.97 2.50 0.10
CA ALA A 136 14.71 3.28 1.09
C ALA A 136 15.44 4.41 0.37
N ALA A 137 15.26 5.63 0.83
CA ALA A 137 16.02 6.79 0.38
C ALA A 137 16.89 7.29 1.53
N TRP A 138 18.09 7.73 1.18
CA TRP A 138 19.01 8.38 2.12
C TRP A 138 19.03 9.88 1.83
N ILE A 139 18.78 10.70 2.82
CA ILE A 139 18.82 12.15 2.72
C ILE A 139 20.00 12.65 3.53
N LEU A 140 20.98 13.24 2.88
CA LEU A 140 22.06 13.94 3.54
C LEU A 140 21.70 15.43 3.65
N ALA A 141 21.36 15.86 4.84
CA ALA A 141 21.08 17.25 5.15
C ALA A 141 22.34 17.97 5.60
N LEU A 142 22.74 18.99 4.86
CA LEU A 142 23.93 19.79 5.10
C LEU A 142 23.56 21.21 5.52
N SER A 143 24.10 21.69 6.64
CA SER A 143 24.05 23.08 7.04
C SER A 143 25.42 23.56 7.53
N GLN A 144 25.57 24.86 7.79
CA GLN A 144 26.83 25.40 8.29
C GLN A 144 27.30 24.81 9.62
N GLY A 145 26.37 24.38 10.46
CA GLY A 145 26.67 23.87 11.79
C GLY A 145 26.26 22.42 12.03
N ALA A 146 25.73 21.71 11.03
CA ALA A 146 25.30 20.33 11.20
C ALA A 146 25.28 19.55 9.89
N VAL A 147 25.67 18.28 9.98
CA VAL A 147 25.48 17.26 8.93
C VAL A 147 24.65 16.15 9.54
N ARG A 148 23.54 15.80 8.89
CA ARG A 148 22.61 14.77 9.36
C ARG A 148 22.32 13.80 8.22
N LEU A 149 22.38 12.52 8.50
CA LEU A 149 21.95 11.47 7.58
C LEU A 149 20.59 10.95 8.06
N LEU A 150 19.62 11.01 7.18
CA LEU A 150 18.26 10.51 7.42
C LEU A 150 17.99 9.35 6.49
N GLU A 151 17.46 8.27 7.02
CA GLU A 151 16.88 7.17 6.25
C GLU A 151 15.37 7.37 6.15
N VAL A 152 14.85 7.32 4.94
CA VAL A 152 13.42 7.34 4.68
C VAL A 152 13.03 5.95 4.17
N GLY A 153 12.40 5.19 5.03
CA GLY A 153 11.88 3.86 4.72
C GLY A 153 10.49 3.92 4.05
N PRO A 154 9.88 2.76 3.84
CA PRO A 154 8.55 2.64 3.21
C PRO A 154 7.44 3.40 3.94
N SER A 155 7.59 3.65 5.24
CA SER A 155 6.63 4.43 6.04
C SER A 155 6.64 5.94 5.71
N GLY A 156 7.63 6.40 4.94
CA GLY A 156 7.83 7.80 4.59
C GLY A 156 8.33 8.69 5.73
N ALA A 157 8.39 8.20 6.96
CA ALA A 157 8.93 8.95 8.10
C ALA A 157 10.46 8.91 8.09
N PRO A 158 11.16 10.07 8.09
CA PRO A 158 12.61 10.10 8.15
C PRO A 158 13.12 9.71 9.55
N VAL A 159 14.08 8.80 9.61
CA VAL A 159 14.77 8.39 10.82
C VAL A 159 16.22 8.84 10.74
N GLU A 160 16.70 9.56 11.76
CA GLU A 160 18.11 9.98 11.79
C GLU A 160 19.02 8.79 12.10
N VAL A 161 19.98 8.56 11.21
CA VAL A 161 20.96 7.49 11.33
C VAL A 161 22.28 8.07 11.84
N ARG A 162 22.79 7.52 12.93
CA ARG A 162 24.11 7.88 13.45
C ARG A 162 25.19 7.11 12.69
N VAL A 163 26.08 7.89 12.05
CA VAL A 163 27.28 7.35 11.38
C VAL A 163 28.49 7.88 12.14
N GLU A 164 29.36 6.99 12.62
CA GLU A 164 30.49 7.34 13.51
C GLU A 164 31.46 8.33 12.89
N ASP A 165 31.70 8.25 11.60
CA ASP A 165 32.63 9.10 10.86
C ASP A 165 31.95 10.23 10.06
N LEU A 166 30.68 10.52 10.33
CA LEU A 166 29.98 11.61 9.64
C LEU A 166 30.55 12.97 10.11
N PRO A 167 30.99 13.85 9.18
CA PRO A 167 31.46 15.18 9.55
C PRO A 167 30.40 15.94 10.34
N LYS A 168 30.82 16.67 11.39
CA LYS A 168 29.87 17.38 12.24
C LYS A 168 29.23 18.59 11.57
N ASP A 169 29.90 19.13 10.55
CA ASP A 169 29.44 20.29 9.78
C ASP A 169 29.95 20.27 8.33
N ALA A 170 29.43 21.17 7.50
CA ALA A 170 29.79 21.27 6.09
C ALA A 170 31.27 21.66 5.86
N TRP A 171 31.94 22.30 6.83
CA TRP A 171 33.34 22.66 6.74
C TRP A 171 34.26 21.44 6.89
N GLN A 172 33.90 20.52 7.78
CA GLN A 172 34.63 19.25 7.95
C GLN A 172 34.43 18.32 6.75
N SER A 173 33.27 18.39 6.09
CA SER A 173 32.96 17.58 4.89
C SER A 173 33.72 18.06 3.66
N SER A 174 34.01 19.36 3.53
CA SER A 174 34.71 19.93 2.37
C SER A 174 36.22 19.74 2.36
N GLY A 175 36.78 19.02 3.37
CA GLY A 175 38.20 18.72 3.48
C GLY A 175 39.07 19.95 3.27
N ASN A 176 39.57 20.53 4.33
CA ASN A 176 40.43 21.70 4.46
C ASN A 176 41.39 21.97 3.29
N LYS A 177 40.90 22.34 2.11
CA LYS A 177 41.70 22.92 1.03
C LYS A 177 41.30 24.38 0.86
N VAL A 178 41.69 25.19 1.83
CA VAL A 178 41.81 26.62 1.61
C VAL A 178 43.09 26.79 0.75
N VAL A 179 42.92 26.86 -0.56
CA VAL A 179 43.97 27.43 -1.42
C VAL A 179 43.95 28.93 -1.12
N ARG A 180 44.87 29.38 -0.28
CA ARG A 180 45.21 30.82 -0.20
C ARG A 180 45.91 31.20 -1.47
N ALA A 181 45.22 31.99 -2.30
CA ALA A 181 45.87 32.79 -3.33
C ALA A 181 46.51 34.02 -2.70
#